data_f3484317420eb544770cbb5d5c315019
#
_entry.id   f3484317420eb544770cbb5d5c315019
#
_cell.length_a   1.000
_cell.length_b   1.000
_cell.length_c   1.000
_cell.angle_alpha   90.00
_cell.angle_beta   90.00
_cell.angle_gamma   90.00
#
_symmetry.space_group_name_H-M   'P 1'
#
loop_
_entity.id
_entity.type
_entity.pdbx_description
1 polymer ?
#
loop_
_entity_poly.entity_id
_entity_poly.type
_entity_poly.pdbx_seq_one_letter_code
_entity_poly.pdbx_strand_id
1 'polypeptide(L)'
;VRRQTGKKDMGVTFLQVTPANRVSVIAEGKADMECGSTTNNAERRQKVAFTIPHFITGARLLVRADSSVTRIEDLAGKKLVSTKGTTPLLAVVQANRERLMGLNIVEAPDHARAVEMVEKGEADAFVMDDVLLYGLAAGRPDPKALKVVGRFVTTEPLAIMLPPGDAA
;
A
#
# COMPACT_ATOMS: atom_id res chain seq x y z
N VAL A 1 -20.86 -1.61 -14.82
CA VAL A 1 -22.08 -1.60 -14.02
C VAL A 1 -23.26 -1.07 -14.83
N ARG A 2 -23.30 0.21 -15.31
CA ARG A 2 -24.41 0.76 -16.13
C ARG A 2 -24.81 -0.16 -17.28
N ARG A 3 -23.83 -0.71 -18.02
CA ARG A 3 -24.07 -1.57 -19.18
C ARG A 3 -24.69 -2.92 -18.79
N GLN A 4 -24.31 -3.47 -17.64
CA GLN A 4 -24.82 -4.77 -17.15
C GLN A 4 -26.18 -4.65 -16.47
N THR A 5 -26.44 -3.56 -15.75
CA THR A 5 -27.69 -3.36 -15.01
C THR A 5 -28.78 -2.70 -15.82
N GLY A 6 -28.49 -2.18 -17.03
CA GLY A 6 -29.43 -1.42 -17.87
C GLY A 6 -29.81 -0.04 -17.32
N LYS A 7 -29.30 0.34 -16.15
CA LYS A 7 -29.57 1.63 -15.50
C LYS A 7 -28.76 2.74 -16.15
N LYS A 8 -29.34 3.46 -17.12
CA LYS A 8 -28.65 4.54 -17.87
C LYS A 8 -28.26 5.74 -16.97
N ASP A 9 -29.06 6.01 -15.95
CA ASP A 9 -28.97 7.23 -15.12
C ASP A 9 -28.24 7.00 -13.79
N MET A 10 -27.46 5.93 -13.67
CA MET A 10 -26.67 5.65 -12.47
C MET A 10 -25.55 6.70 -12.35
N GLY A 11 -25.64 7.56 -11.33
CA GLY A 11 -24.59 8.49 -10.94
C GLY A 11 -23.41 7.77 -10.29
N VAL A 12 -22.22 8.36 -10.35
CA VAL A 12 -21.04 7.92 -9.59
C VAL A 12 -20.53 9.11 -8.78
N THR A 13 -20.41 8.91 -7.48
CA THR A 13 -19.80 9.89 -6.57
C THR A 13 -18.49 9.33 -6.04
N PHE A 14 -17.46 10.14 -6.01
CA PHE A 14 -16.16 9.74 -5.48
C PHE A 14 -15.99 10.22 -4.05
N LEU A 15 -15.61 9.29 -3.17
CA LEU A 15 -15.22 9.56 -1.79
C LEU A 15 -13.73 9.25 -1.62
N GLN A 16 -12.95 10.25 -1.24
CA GLN A 16 -11.53 10.06 -0.98
C GLN A 16 -11.32 9.28 0.33
N VAL A 17 -10.50 8.25 0.28
CA VAL A 17 -10.13 7.43 1.43
C VAL A 17 -8.62 7.34 1.57
N THR A 18 -8.15 6.92 2.73
CA THR A 18 -6.76 6.60 3.02
C THR A 18 -6.60 5.09 3.25
N PRO A 19 -5.39 4.53 3.18
CA PRO A 19 -5.19 3.12 3.54
C PRO A 19 -5.64 2.78 4.96
N ALA A 20 -5.63 3.76 5.88
CA ALA A 20 -6.04 3.57 7.27
C ALA A 20 -7.56 3.50 7.48
N ASN A 21 -8.37 4.18 6.62
CA ASN A 21 -9.84 4.27 6.82
C ASN A 21 -10.66 3.53 5.75
N ARG A 22 -10.08 3.10 4.62
CA ARG A 22 -10.83 2.51 3.50
C ARG A 22 -11.67 1.30 3.89
N VAL A 23 -11.16 0.43 4.77
CA VAL A 23 -11.89 -0.77 5.20
C VAL A 23 -13.11 -0.39 6.03
N SER A 24 -12.99 0.54 6.98
CA SER A 24 -14.13 1.00 7.80
C SER A 24 -15.17 1.74 6.96
N VAL A 25 -14.74 2.55 5.99
CA VAL A 25 -15.66 3.26 5.07
C VAL A 25 -16.58 2.29 4.33
N ILE A 26 -16.04 1.18 3.82
CA ILE A 26 -16.83 0.15 3.13
C ILE A 26 -17.66 -0.67 4.13
N ALA A 27 -17.07 -1.11 5.24
CA ALA A 27 -17.77 -1.90 6.25
C ALA A 27 -18.97 -1.16 6.86
N GLU A 28 -18.89 0.16 6.98
CA GLU A 28 -19.96 1.03 7.51
C GLU A 28 -20.98 1.48 6.43
N GLY A 29 -20.82 1.02 5.18
CA GLY A 29 -21.75 1.37 4.08
C GLY A 29 -21.65 2.83 3.62
N LYS A 30 -20.55 3.53 3.90
CA LYS A 30 -20.32 4.92 3.47
C LYS A 30 -19.93 5.02 2.00
N ALA A 31 -19.51 3.92 1.40
CA ALA A 31 -19.28 3.77 -0.04
C ALA A 31 -19.62 2.34 -0.47
N ASP A 32 -20.05 2.19 -1.72
CA ASP A 32 -20.49 0.90 -2.28
C ASP A 32 -19.34 0.03 -2.77
N MET A 33 -18.20 0.62 -3.09
CA MET A 33 -16.99 -0.10 -3.48
C MET A 33 -15.74 0.77 -3.27
N GLU A 34 -14.62 0.12 -3.02
CA GLU A 34 -13.30 0.75 -3.04
C GLU A 34 -12.44 0.12 -4.12
N CYS A 35 -11.98 0.94 -5.06
CA CYS A 35 -11.12 0.56 -6.17
C CYS A 35 -9.73 1.18 -5.97
N GLY A 36 -8.87 0.47 -5.26
CA GLY A 36 -7.51 0.90 -4.95
C GLY A 36 -6.54 -0.26 -4.88
N SER A 37 -5.44 -0.04 -4.19
CA SER A 37 -4.41 -1.05 -3.93
C SER A 37 -4.68 -1.81 -2.64
N THR A 38 -5.88 -2.34 -2.47
CA THR A 38 -6.26 -3.03 -1.23
C THR A 38 -6.01 -4.52 -1.35
N THR A 39 -5.12 -5.01 -0.49
CA THR A 39 -4.82 -6.44 -0.38
C THR A 39 -5.99 -7.21 0.18
N ASN A 40 -6.44 -8.22 -0.55
CA ASN A 40 -7.41 -9.20 -0.08
C ASN A 40 -6.72 -10.19 0.87
N ASN A 41 -6.99 -10.08 2.16
CA ASN A 41 -6.45 -10.98 3.18
C ASN A 41 -7.55 -11.47 4.15
N ALA A 42 -7.22 -12.47 4.95
CA ALA A 42 -8.18 -13.12 5.86
C ALA A 42 -8.76 -12.16 6.91
N GLU A 43 -7.96 -11.26 7.45
CA GLU A 43 -8.42 -10.29 8.46
C GLU A 43 -9.46 -9.33 7.88
N ARG A 44 -9.19 -8.77 6.69
CA ARG A 44 -10.10 -7.82 6.01
C ARG A 44 -11.40 -8.49 5.57
N ARG A 45 -11.34 -9.77 5.12
CA ARG A 45 -12.55 -10.55 4.76
C ARG A 45 -13.52 -10.77 5.92
N GLN A 46 -13.11 -10.57 7.17
CA GLN A 46 -14.03 -10.60 8.31
C GLN A 46 -14.93 -9.35 8.37
N LYS A 47 -14.56 -8.27 7.69
CA LYS A 47 -15.25 -6.98 7.77
C LYS A 47 -15.89 -6.55 6.45
N VAL A 48 -15.33 -7.00 5.32
CA VAL A 48 -15.73 -6.60 3.97
C VAL A 48 -15.65 -7.78 3.01
N ALA A 49 -16.37 -7.70 1.90
CA ALA A 49 -16.22 -8.63 0.78
C ALA A 49 -15.14 -8.13 -0.20
N PHE A 50 -14.64 -9.04 -1.03
CA PHE A 50 -13.65 -8.74 -2.08
C PHE A 50 -14.04 -9.44 -3.37
N THR A 51 -13.74 -8.80 -4.50
CA THR A 51 -13.69 -9.50 -5.79
C THR A 51 -12.53 -10.50 -5.80
N ILE A 52 -12.45 -11.30 -6.87
CA ILE A 52 -11.20 -11.99 -7.19
C ILE A 52 -10.08 -10.94 -7.37
N PRO A 53 -8.84 -11.26 -7.01
CA PRO A 53 -7.72 -10.35 -7.21
C PRO A 53 -7.57 -9.97 -8.69
N HIS A 54 -7.51 -8.67 -8.97
CA HIS A 54 -7.28 -8.15 -10.31
C HIS A 54 -5.79 -7.92 -10.59
N PHE A 55 -4.95 -7.89 -9.54
CA PHE A 55 -3.51 -7.73 -9.64
C PHE A 55 -2.82 -8.44 -8.47
N ILE A 56 -1.67 -9.06 -8.74
CA ILE A 56 -0.82 -9.66 -7.71
C ILE A 56 0.53 -8.96 -7.76
N THR A 57 0.97 -8.41 -6.63
CA THR A 57 2.22 -7.71 -6.47
C THR A 57 2.92 -8.15 -5.18
N GLY A 58 3.96 -7.47 -4.77
CA GLY A 58 4.64 -7.65 -3.50
C GLY A 58 5.31 -6.36 -3.05
N ALA A 59 5.51 -6.22 -1.77
CA ALA A 59 6.19 -5.05 -1.22
C ALA A 59 7.71 -5.13 -1.49
N ARG A 60 8.28 -3.99 -1.86
CA ARG A 60 9.72 -3.77 -2.04
C ARG A 60 10.13 -2.46 -1.38
N LEU A 61 11.37 -2.06 -1.55
CA LEU A 61 11.94 -0.85 -0.97
C LEU A 61 12.13 0.22 -2.05
N LEU A 62 11.69 1.45 -1.78
CA LEU A 62 12.06 2.65 -2.50
C LEU A 62 13.15 3.36 -1.71
N VAL A 63 14.25 3.67 -2.35
CA VAL A 63 15.39 4.36 -1.75
C VAL A 63 15.88 5.46 -2.69
N ARG A 64 16.70 6.39 -2.19
CA ARG A 64 17.39 7.35 -3.05
C ARG A 64 18.36 6.62 -3.97
N ALA A 65 18.58 7.17 -5.15
CA ALA A 65 19.46 6.59 -6.17
C ALA A 65 20.91 6.40 -5.68
N ASP A 66 21.38 7.31 -4.83
CA ASP A 66 22.72 7.29 -4.22
C ASP A 66 22.83 6.34 -2.98
N SER A 67 21.72 5.75 -2.55
CA SER A 67 21.71 4.85 -1.40
C SER A 67 22.45 3.54 -1.68
N SER A 68 23.20 3.07 -0.68
CA SER A 68 23.85 1.75 -0.68
C SER A 68 22.91 0.61 -0.28
N VAL A 69 21.67 0.92 0.14
CA VAL A 69 20.67 -0.08 0.53
C VAL A 69 20.20 -0.85 -0.72
N THR A 70 20.30 -2.17 -0.64
CA THR A 70 19.90 -3.10 -1.70
C THR A 70 18.87 -4.13 -1.23
N ARG A 71 18.74 -4.32 0.07
CA ARG A 71 17.82 -5.29 0.71
C ARG A 71 17.42 -4.80 2.10
N ILE A 72 16.41 -5.42 2.68
CA ILE A 72 15.84 -4.99 3.96
C ILE A 72 16.85 -5.13 5.12
N GLU A 73 17.74 -6.09 5.05
CA GLU A 73 18.76 -6.33 6.06
C GLU A 73 19.78 -5.18 6.15
N ASP A 74 19.99 -4.43 5.07
CA ASP A 74 20.88 -3.27 5.03
C ASP A 74 20.32 -2.06 5.82
N LEU A 75 19.06 -2.16 6.31
CA LEU A 75 18.38 -1.13 7.06
C LEU A 75 18.54 -1.26 8.58
N ALA A 76 19.34 -2.20 9.08
CA ALA A 76 19.62 -2.29 10.50
C ALA A 76 20.13 -0.95 11.06
N GLY A 77 19.48 -0.42 12.11
CA GLY A 77 19.73 0.89 12.69
C GLY A 77 19.26 2.09 11.88
N LYS A 78 18.73 1.86 10.67
CA LYS A 78 18.23 2.91 9.77
C LYS A 78 16.72 3.09 9.90
N LYS A 79 16.22 4.21 9.34
CA LYS A 79 14.82 4.56 9.38
C LYS A 79 14.09 4.04 8.14
N LEU A 80 13.11 3.16 8.36
CA LEU A 80 12.20 2.63 7.35
C LEU A 80 10.83 3.25 7.52
N VAL A 81 10.34 3.95 6.50
CA VAL A 81 8.97 4.47 6.49
C VAL A 81 8.03 3.52 5.78
N SER A 82 6.79 3.43 6.26
CA SER A 82 5.67 2.81 5.54
C SER A 82 4.38 3.56 5.81
N THR A 83 3.40 3.38 4.94
CA THR A 83 2.12 4.10 5.08
C THR A 83 1.23 3.38 6.07
N LYS A 84 0.65 4.16 6.98
CA LYS A 84 -0.28 3.68 8.01
C LYS A 84 -1.47 2.92 7.40
N GLY A 85 -1.85 1.77 7.99
CA GLY A 85 -2.98 0.95 7.56
C GLY A 85 -2.70 0.03 6.38
N THR A 86 -1.44 -0.16 6.00
CA THR A 86 -1.02 -1.05 4.91
C THR A 86 -0.51 -2.40 5.41
N THR A 87 -0.64 -3.43 4.59
CA THR A 87 -0.10 -4.76 4.85
C THR A 87 1.43 -4.79 4.85
N PRO A 88 2.16 -4.07 3.97
CA PRO A 88 3.61 -3.96 4.07
C PRO A 88 4.10 -3.41 5.41
N LEU A 89 3.41 -2.40 5.99
CA LEU A 89 3.76 -1.90 7.32
C LEU A 89 3.68 -3.00 8.38
N LEU A 90 2.54 -3.73 8.40
CA LEU A 90 2.35 -4.81 9.37
C LEU A 90 3.41 -5.91 9.21
N ALA A 91 3.72 -6.28 7.98
CA ALA A 91 4.71 -7.31 7.66
C ALA A 91 6.12 -6.92 8.15
N VAL A 92 6.55 -5.68 7.91
CA VAL A 92 7.89 -5.25 8.36
C VAL A 92 7.97 -5.06 9.87
N VAL A 93 6.89 -4.63 10.52
CA VAL A 93 6.82 -4.55 11.99
C VAL A 93 6.95 -5.95 12.60
N GLN A 94 6.21 -6.92 12.06
CA GLN A 94 6.28 -8.31 12.50
C GLN A 94 7.68 -8.89 12.27
N ALA A 95 8.22 -8.77 11.05
CA ALA A 95 9.55 -9.27 10.71
C ALA A 95 10.66 -8.64 11.57
N ASN A 96 10.56 -7.32 11.83
CA ASN A 96 11.51 -6.63 12.70
C ASN A 96 11.52 -7.19 14.12
N ARG A 97 10.32 -7.49 14.65
CA ARG A 97 10.16 -8.08 16.00
C ARG A 97 10.67 -9.53 16.05
N GLU A 98 10.28 -10.36 15.08
CA GLU A 98 10.61 -11.79 15.05
C GLU A 98 12.10 -12.06 14.79
N ARG A 99 12.70 -11.25 13.91
CA ARG A 99 14.08 -11.44 13.45
C ARG A 99 15.07 -10.50 14.11
N LEU A 100 14.64 -9.65 15.04
CA LEU A 100 15.47 -8.66 15.73
C LEU A 100 16.32 -7.82 14.76
N MET A 101 15.68 -7.34 13.68
CA MET A 101 16.39 -6.69 12.57
C MET A 101 16.93 -5.29 12.90
N GLY A 102 16.53 -4.71 14.04
CA GLY A 102 16.97 -3.37 14.46
C GLY A 102 16.48 -2.24 13.55
N LEU A 103 15.34 -2.41 12.88
CA LEU A 103 14.76 -1.37 12.04
C LEU A 103 14.10 -0.29 12.90
N ASN A 104 14.33 0.98 12.56
CA ASN A 104 13.57 2.10 13.10
C ASN A 104 12.39 2.39 12.17
N ILE A 105 11.22 1.81 12.47
CA ILE A 105 10.02 1.90 11.62
C ILE A 105 9.21 3.13 12.00
N VAL A 106 8.89 3.96 11.00
CA VAL A 106 8.03 5.15 11.12
C VAL A 106 6.84 5.06 10.19
N GLU A 107 5.71 5.64 10.62
CA GLU A 107 4.47 5.66 9.84
C GLU A 107 4.31 7.00 9.13
N ALA A 108 3.93 6.96 7.85
CA ALA A 108 3.47 8.12 7.12
C ALA A 108 1.94 8.09 6.98
N PRO A 109 1.25 9.25 6.93
CA PRO A 109 -0.20 9.29 6.76
C PRO A 109 -0.67 8.80 5.39
N ASP A 110 0.15 9.02 4.36
CA ASP A 110 -0.11 8.63 2.97
C ASP A 110 1.19 8.29 2.23
N HIS A 111 1.04 7.78 1.00
CA HIS A 111 2.18 7.36 0.18
C HIS A 111 3.03 8.55 -0.31
N ALA A 112 2.40 9.69 -0.60
CA ALA A 112 3.10 10.88 -1.09
C ALA A 112 4.07 11.39 -0.03
N ARG A 113 3.61 11.47 1.23
CA ARG A 113 4.47 11.87 2.36
C ARG A 113 5.60 10.87 2.60
N ALA A 114 5.33 9.55 2.47
CA ALA A 114 6.37 8.53 2.62
C ALA A 114 7.49 8.68 1.58
N VAL A 115 7.15 8.93 0.32
CA VAL A 115 8.13 9.20 -0.75
C VAL A 115 8.93 10.47 -0.47
N GLU A 116 8.25 11.54 -0.06
CA GLU A 116 8.88 12.81 0.29
C GLU A 116 9.91 12.66 1.42
N MET A 117 9.61 11.83 2.43
CA MET A 117 10.53 11.55 3.52
C MET A 117 11.83 10.88 3.02
N VAL A 118 11.72 9.98 2.03
CA VAL A 118 12.91 9.36 1.42
C VAL A 118 13.70 10.38 0.60
N GLU A 119 13.04 11.18 -0.22
CA GLU A 119 13.70 12.22 -1.04
C GLU A 119 14.48 13.22 -0.18
N LYS A 120 13.89 13.65 0.94
CA LYS A 120 14.50 14.62 1.87
C LYS A 120 15.54 13.98 2.81
N GLY A 121 15.71 12.65 2.77
CA GLY A 121 16.60 11.95 3.70
C GLY A 121 16.07 11.87 5.14
N GLU A 122 14.79 12.14 5.35
CA GLU A 122 14.12 11.96 6.65
C GLU A 122 13.90 10.47 6.96
N ALA A 123 13.88 9.62 5.94
CA ALA A 123 13.89 8.16 6.02
C ALA A 123 14.88 7.59 4.99
N ASP A 124 15.46 6.43 5.30
CA ASP A 124 16.44 5.76 4.44
C ASP A 124 15.77 4.94 3.34
N ALA A 125 14.57 4.41 3.60
CA ALA A 125 13.78 3.64 2.66
C ALA A 125 12.28 3.77 2.94
N PHE A 126 11.46 3.54 1.89
CA PHE A 126 10.01 3.37 1.98
C PHE A 126 9.63 1.97 1.50
N VAL A 127 8.90 1.21 2.32
CA VAL A 127 8.40 -0.12 1.97
C VAL A 127 6.93 -0.04 1.56
N MET A 128 6.63 -0.51 0.34
CA MET A 128 5.27 -0.52 -0.23
C MET A 128 5.23 -1.47 -1.44
N ASP A 129 4.03 -1.74 -1.97
CA ASP A 129 3.81 -2.51 -3.19
C ASP A 129 4.66 -1.95 -4.33
N ASP A 130 5.43 -2.79 -5.02
CA ASP A 130 6.42 -2.32 -5.99
C ASP A 130 5.78 -1.53 -7.14
N VAL A 131 4.61 -1.95 -7.61
CA VAL A 131 3.86 -1.22 -8.66
C VAL A 131 3.52 0.20 -8.24
N LEU A 132 3.19 0.42 -6.96
CA LEU A 132 2.96 1.77 -6.42
C LEU A 132 4.26 2.55 -6.31
N LEU A 133 5.35 1.90 -5.86
CA LEU A 133 6.67 2.55 -5.78
C LEU A 133 7.13 3.06 -7.14
N TYR A 134 6.98 2.26 -8.19
CA TYR A 134 7.32 2.68 -9.56
C TYR A 134 6.45 3.86 -10.02
N GLY A 135 5.14 3.80 -9.79
CA GLY A 135 4.22 4.88 -10.15
C GLY A 135 4.51 6.18 -9.40
N LEU A 136 4.75 6.07 -8.09
CA LEU A 136 5.08 7.22 -7.25
C LEU A 136 6.41 7.87 -7.64
N ALA A 137 7.45 7.06 -7.89
CA ALA A 137 8.75 7.55 -8.35
C ALA A 137 8.64 8.23 -9.72
N ALA A 138 7.90 7.63 -10.66
CA ALA A 138 7.70 8.19 -12.00
C ALA A 138 6.97 9.55 -11.98
N GLY A 139 6.11 9.78 -10.99
CA GLY A 139 5.39 11.05 -10.80
C GLY A 139 6.19 12.16 -10.12
N ARG A 140 7.46 11.92 -9.75
CA ARG A 140 8.30 12.94 -9.11
C ARG A 140 8.98 13.84 -10.14
N PRO A 141 9.34 15.10 -9.75
CA PRO A 141 10.08 16.02 -10.63
C PRO A 141 11.39 15.43 -11.17
N ASP A 142 12.10 14.63 -10.37
CA ASP A 142 13.26 13.86 -10.77
C ASP A 142 13.06 12.37 -10.48
N PRO A 143 12.47 11.59 -11.41
CA PRO A 143 12.26 10.16 -11.22
C PRO A 143 13.56 9.36 -11.05
N LYS A 144 14.69 9.87 -11.54
CA LYS A 144 16.00 9.21 -11.45
C LYS A 144 16.66 9.37 -10.08
N ALA A 145 16.15 10.28 -9.24
CA ALA A 145 16.62 10.45 -7.86
C ALA A 145 16.23 9.27 -6.94
N LEU A 146 15.31 8.41 -7.38
CA LEU A 146 14.79 7.27 -6.64
C LEU A 146 15.00 5.97 -7.39
N LYS A 147 15.13 4.86 -6.67
CA LYS A 147 15.18 3.49 -7.21
C LYS A 147 14.44 2.50 -6.33
N VAL A 148 13.83 1.50 -6.97
CA VAL A 148 13.19 0.36 -6.28
C VAL A 148 14.21 -0.77 -6.18
N VAL A 149 14.40 -1.29 -4.97
CA VAL A 149 15.42 -2.32 -4.67
C VAL A 149 14.84 -3.45 -3.81
N GLY A 150 15.59 -4.53 -3.66
CA GLY A 150 15.27 -5.66 -2.81
C GLY A 150 14.35 -6.68 -3.48
N ARG A 151 14.15 -7.80 -2.80
CA ARG A 151 13.18 -8.84 -3.15
C ARG A 151 11.81 -8.48 -2.56
N PHE A 152 10.77 -9.16 -2.99
CA PHE A 152 9.47 -9.07 -2.35
C PHE A 152 9.53 -9.49 -0.88
N VAL A 153 9.05 -8.63 0.00
CA VAL A 153 8.92 -8.92 1.44
C VAL A 153 7.52 -9.45 1.78
N THR A 154 6.55 -9.24 0.89
CA THR A 154 5.17 -9.73 0.99
C THR A 154 4.66 -10.20 -0.36
N THR A 155 3.49 -10.87 -0.35
CA THR A 155 2.66 -11.09 -1.54
C THR A 155 1.33 -10.39 -1.30
N GLU A 156 0.95 -9.52 -2.24
CA GLU A 156 -0.20 -8.62 -2.13
C GLU A 156 -1.20 -8.89 -3.26
N PRO A 157 -2.22 -9.75 -3.04
CA PRO A 157 -3.32 -9.92 -4.00
C PRO A 157 -4.28 -8.73 -3.88
N LEU A 158 -4.20 -7.79 -4.80
CA LEU A 158 -5.02 -6.58 -4.82
C LEU A 158 -6.39 -6.87 -5.39
N ALA A 159 -7.45 -6.45 -4.69
CA ALA A 159 -8.83 -6.67 -5.08
C ALA A 159 -9.72 -5.46 -4.75
N ILE A 160 -10.86 -5.34 -5.41
CA ILE A 160 -11.88 -4.35 -5.12
C ILE A 160 -12.61 -4.77 -3.86
N MET A 161 -12.76 -3.86 -2.88
CA MET A 161 -13.59 -4.09 -1.71
C MET A 161 -15.04 -3.75 -1.98
N LEU A 162 -15.92 -4.54 -1.38
CA LEU A 162 -17.37 -4.45 -1.41
C LEU A 162 -17.92 -4.54 0.01
N PRO A 163 -19.13 -4.05 0.29
CA PRO A 163 -19.78 -4.23 1.58
C PRO A 163 -19.86 -5.71 2.00
N PRO A 164 -19.92 -6.00 3.30
CA PRO A 164 -20.06 -7.36 3.79
C PRO A 164 -21.39 -7.97 3.30
N GLY A 165 -21.35 -9.25 2.88
CA GLY A 165 -22.53 -9.96 2.39
C GLY A 165 -22.90 -9.66 0.94
N ASP A 166 -22.14 -8.83 0.23
CA ASP A 166 -22.30 -8.65 -1.22
C ASP A 166 -21.72 -9.88 -1.94
N ALA A 167 -22.62 -10.72 -2.45
CA ALA A 167 -22.27 -11.86 -3.30
C ALA A 167 -22.13 -11.36 -4.74
N ALA A 168 -20.95 -10.92 -5.11
CA ALA A 168 -20.62 -10.54 -6.47
C ALA A 168 -20.48 -11.74 -7.40
#